data_ec8bfc0f559c31d27dc8d389d834a266
#
_entry.id   ec8bfc0f559c31d27dc8d389d834a266
#
_cell.length_a   1.000
_cell.length_b   1.000
_cell.length_c   1.000
_cell.angle_alpha   90.00
_cell.angle_beta   90.00
_cell.angle_gamma   90.00
#
_symmetry.space_group_name_H-M   'P 1'
#
loop_
_entity.id
_entity.type
_entity.pdbx_description
1 polymer ?
#
loop_
_entity_poly.entity_id
_entity_poly.type
_entity_poly.pdbx_seq_one_letter_code
_entity_poly.pdbx_strand_id
1 'polypeptide(L)'
;MLVLKNINKIPFITVRSYSSKVKLNDVVIVSATRTPMGSFLGGLSSLAAPKLGAITIKAAIERAGISKNEVTEVYMGNVCQASLGQAPARQATLFAGLPKSTICTTVNKVCASGMKSIMLASQSLQCGHQEIVLAGGMESMSNVPFYLPRGEIKYGGIKLEDGIVFDGLTDVYNKFHMGNCAENTAKKLNITRDEQDRYAINSYKRSATAYANKIFQDELVPVPVPQKRGNPDIIFDEDEEYKKVNFDKFAKLNTVFQKENGTVTAGNASTLNDGAAALILTTTVVAQKMNLKPLAQVIAFQDAATDPIDFPTAPSFGISKLLKKTGLNKNDIALWEINEAFSVVVIANQKLLDLDPNTVNIHGGAVSLGHPIGMSGARLVVHLVHALKAGEKGIASICNGGGGASSILIEKLYHTMSSPPILTLYTKHPCPLCDILKNELRLRFSGRYQLQEVDITTPGNERYLELYKYEIPVLFLERQFLCKHRLDSELLERKLQEVFQNRKR
;
A
#
# COMPACT_ATOMS: atom_id res chain seq x y z
N MET A 1 27.49 -35.19 -49.50
CA MET A 1 26.49 -34.41 -50.25
C MET A 1 25.23 -35.23 -50.34
N LEU A 2 24.33 -35.01 -49.38
CA LEU A 2 22.95 -35.51 -49.29
C LEU A 2 22.54 -35.42 -47.82
N VAL A 3 21.89 -34.35 -47.41
CA VAL A 3 20.83 -34.22 -46.40
C VAL A 3 20.58 -32.72 -46.21
N LEU A 4 19.88 -32.10 -47.15
CA LEU A 4 19.18 -30.82 -46.97
C LEU A 4 18.00 -30.76 -47.96
N LYS A 5 16.97 -31.52 -47.67
CA LYS A 5 15.64 -31.36 -48.30
C LYS A 5 14.61 -31.92 -47.31
N ASN A 6 14.06 -31.06 -46.46
CA ASN A 6 12.72 -31.20 -45.84
C ASN A 6 12.57 -30.24 -44.64
N ILE A 7 12.81 -28.94 -44.87
CA ILE A 7 12.38 -27.91 -43.93
C ILE A 7 11.39 -26.98 -44.68
N ASN A 8 10.24 -27.52 -45.05
CA ASN A 8 9.13 -26.68 -45.55
C ASN A 8 7.82 -27.41 -45.31
N LYS A 9 7.36 -27.44 -44.06
CA LYS A 9 5.94 -27.65 -43.65
C LYS A 9 5.80 -27.46 -42.13
N ILE A 10 6.20 -26.29 -41.62
CA ILE A 10 5.67 -25.84 -40.33
C ILE A 10 4.34 -25.13 -40.68
N PRO A 11 3.18 -25.61 -40.27
CA PRO A 11 1.94 -24.88 -40.49
C PRO A 11 2.05 -23.53 -39.75
N PHE A 12 1.87 -22.46 -40.49
CA PHE A 12 1.69 -21.15 -39.92
C PHE A 12 0.53 -21.23 -38.89
N ILE A 13 0.88 -21.24 -37.61
CA ILE A 13 -0.12 -21.05 -36.56
C ILE A 13 -0.63 -19.64 -36.74
N THR A 14 -1.81 -19.51 -37.30
CA THR A 14 -2.54 -18.24 -37.36
C THR A 14 -2.82 -17.82 -35.94
N VAL A 15 -1.96 -16.99 -35.37
CA VAL A 15 -2.21 -16.33 -34.10
C VAL A 15 -3.44 -15.45 -34.34
N ARG A 16 -4.61 -15.93 -33.93
CA ARG A 16 -5.79 -15.08 -33.88
C ARG A 16 -5.43 -13.90 -32.98
N SER A 17 -5.30 -12.73 -33.58
CA SER A 17 -5.18 -11.46 -32.86
C SER A 17 -6.44 -11.30 -31.99
N TYR A 18 -6.35 -11.69 -30.73
CA TYR A 18 -7.33 -11.31 -29.71
C TYR A 18 -7.08 -9.84 -29.35
N SER A 19 -7.39 -8.93 -30.25
CA SER A 19 -7.39 -7.49 -30.04
C SER A 19 -8.76 -7.03 -29.48
N SER A 20 -9.31 -7.73 -28.52
CA SER A 20 -10.25 -7.11 -27.60
C SER A 20 -9.41 -6.52 -26.47
N LYS A 21 -9.41 -5.21 -26.27
CA LYS A 21 -8.86 -4.59 -25.06
C LYS A 21 -9.56 -5.24 -23.88
N VAL A 22 -8.89 -6.19 -23.21
CA VAL A 22 -9.41 -6.81 -22.00
C VAL A 22 -9.63 -5.69 -21.01
N LYS A 23 -10.89 -5.42 -20.65
CA LYS A 23 -11.24 -4.42 -19.64
C LYS A 23 -10.83 -5.01 -18.30
N LEU A 24 -9.85 -4.39 -17.64
CA LEU A 24 -9.44 -4.75 -16.29
C LEU A 24 -10.54 -4.40 -15.29
N ASN A 25 -10.71 -5.22 -14.26
CA ASN A 25 -11.64 -4.94 -13.17
C ASN A 25 -11.12 -3.80 -12.28
N ASP A 26 -12.03 -2.98 -11.78
CA ASP A 26 -11.72 -2.00 -10.73
C ASP A 26 -11.58 -2.72 -9.38
N VAL A 27 -10.54 -2.40 -8.63
CA VAL A 27 -10.21 -3.05 -7.36
C VAL A 27 -10.49 -2.10 -6.20
N VAL A 28 -11.21 -2.60 -5.20
CA VAL A 28 -11.55 -1.86 -3.98
C VAL A 28 -11.06 -2.58 -2.73
N ILE A 29 -10.72 -1.79 -1.71
CA ILE A 29 -10.37 -2.24 -0.37
C ILE A 29 -11.63 -2.15 0.48
N VAL A 30 -12.04 -3.26 1.08
CA VAL A 30 -13.24 -3.34 1.93
C VAL A 30 -12.90 -3.47 3.41
N SER A 31 -11.66 -3.79 3.76
CA SER A 31 -11.16 -3.79 5.13
C SER A 31 -9.66 -3.52 5.14
N ALA A 32 -9.19 -2.83 6.18
CA ALA A 32 -7.78 -2.50 6.40
C ALA A 32 -7.50 -2.46 7.90
N THR A 33 -6.53 -3.27 8.37
CA THR A 33 -6.24 -3.48 9.79
C THR A 33 -4.75 -3.64 10.02
N ARG A 34 -4.28 -3.27 11.22
CA ARG A 34 -2.92 -3.58 11.68
C ARG A 34 -2.88 -3.89 13.17
N THR A 35 -1.90 -4.64 13.64
CA THR A 35 -1.55 -4.64 15.04
C THR A 35 -0.92 -3.30 15.43
N PRO A 36 -0.90 -2.93 16.70
CA PRO A 36 0.11 -2.02 17.19
C PRO A 36 1.51 -2.60 16.91
N MET A 37 2.52 -1.74 16.82
CA MET A 37 3.91 -2.15 16.61
C MET A 37 4.64 -2.26 17.93
N GLY A 38 5.13 -3.47 18.23
CA GLY A 38 5.98 -3.74 19.38
C GLY A 38 7.42 -3.32 19.11
N SER A 39 8.10 -2.85 20.13
CA SER A 39 9.53 -2.60 20.10
C SER A 39 10.32 -3.90 20.00
N PHE A 40 11.56 -3.79 19.56
CA PHE A 40 12.49 -4.92 19.57
C PHE A 40 12.64 -5.49 21.00
N LEU A 41 12.38 -6.78 21.14
CA LEU A 41 12.31 -7.49 22.43
C LEU A 41 11.28 -6.90 23.41
N GLY A 42 10.28 -6.17 22.90
CA GLY A 42 9.22 -5.53 23.67
C GLY A 42 7.95 -6.38 23.81
N GLY A 43 6.79 -5.70 23.90
CA GLY A 43 5.51 -6.30 24.27
C GLY A 43 5.01 -7.41 23.33
N LEU A 44 5.42 -7.43 22.06
CA LEU A 44 5.04 -8.45 21.08
C LEU A 44 6.09 -9.56 20.89
N SER A 45 7.23 -9.51 21.57
CA SER A 45 8.37 -10.40 21.35
C SER A 45 8.07 -11.89 21.58
N SER A 46 7.01 -12.25 22.31
CA SER A 46 6.59 -13.65 22.50
C SER A 46 5.83 -14.23 21.31
N LEU A 47 5.47 -13.41 20.31
CA LEU A 47 4.67 -13.80 19.16
C LEU A 47 5.50 -13.80 17.87
N ALA A 48 5.61 -14.96 17.22
CA ALA A 48 6.22 -15.07 15.90
C ALA A 48 5.37 -14.37 14.83
N ALA A 49 6.01 -13.94 13.73
CA ALA A 49 5.35 -13.21 12.65
C ALA A 49 4.06 -13.87 12.12
N PRO A 50 3.96 -15.21 11.90
CA PRO A 50 2.70 -15.84 11.47
C PRO A 50 1.56 -15.73 12.48
N LYS A 51 1.86 -15.61 13.79
CA LYS A 51 0.84 -15.42 14.83
C LYS A 51 0.30 -14.00 14.80
N LEU A 52 1.17 -12.99 14.65
CA LEU A 52 0.77 -11.61 14.44
C LEU A 52 -0.05 -11.45 13.15
N GLY A 53 0.39 -12.06 12.04
CA GLY A 53 -0.34 -12.11 10.78
C GLY A 53 -1.75 -12.71 10.92
N ALA A 54 -1.88 -13.80 11.68
CA ALA A 54 -3.17 -14.44 11.90
C ALA A 54 -4.18 -13.53 12.61
N ILE A 55 -3.74 -12.71 13.55
CA ILE A 55 -4.58 -11.76 14.28
C ILE A 55 -5.15 -10.71 13.33
N THR A 56 -4.31 -10.10 12.48
CA THR A 56 -4.77 -9.09 11.51
C THR A 56 -5.62 -9.70 10.41
N ILE A 57 -5.30 -10.89 9.92
CA ILE A 57 -6.11 -11.62 8.94
C ILE A 57 -7.51 -11.87 9.48
N LYS A 58 -7.62 -12.38 10.71
CA LYS A 58 -8.91 -12.62 11.36
C LYS A 58 -9.72 -11.33 11.49
N ALA A 59 -9.11 -10.28 12.00
CA ALA A 59 -9.75 -8.98 12.19
C ALA A 59 -10.18 -8.34 10.85
N ALA A 60 -9.36 -8.45 9.80
CA ALA A 60 -9.69 -7.92 8.48
C ALA A 60 -10.94 -8.59 7.89
N ILE A 61 -11.07 -9.92 8.03
CA ILE A 61 -12.24 -10.69 7.59
C ILE A 61 -13.48 -10.29 8.40
N GLU A 62 -13.36 -10.22 9.72
CA GLU A 62 -14.45 -9.84 10.63
C GLU A 62 -14.96 -8.42 10.32
N ARG A 63 -14.04 -7.44 10.13
CA ARG A 63 -14.41 -6.06 9.78
C ARG A 63 -14.99 -5.92 8.39
N ALA A 64 -14.58 -6.75 7.44
CA ALA A 64 -15.19 -6.82 6.11
C ALA A 64 -16.61 -7.41 6.12
N GLY A 65 -16.99 -8.12 7.18
CA GLY A 65 -18.27 -8.80 7.30
C GLY A 65 -18.45 -9.98 6.34
N ILE A 66 -17.33 -10.63 5.96
CA ILE A 66 -17.34 -11.78 5.03
C ILE A 66 -17.05 -13.09 5.75
N SER A 67 -17.44 -14.19 5.12
CA SER A 67 -17.07 -15.54 5.57
C SER A 67 -15.59 -15.82 5.24
N LYS A 68 -14.91 -16.59 6.09
CA LYS A 68 -13.55 -17.07 5.83
C LYS A 68 -13.44 -17.90 4.53
N ASN A 69 -14.53 -18.55 4.12
CA ASN A 69 -14.60 -19.37 2.92
C ASN A 69 -14.59 -18.53 1.63
N GLU A 70 -14.88 -17.25 1.70
CA GLU A 70 -14.91 -16.34 0.56
C GLU A 70 -13.52 -15.83 0.18
N VAL A 71 -12.55 -15.93 1.08
CA VAL A 71 -11.14 -15.58 0.80
C VAL A 71 -10.45 -16.77 0.12
N THR A 72 -10.22 -16.64 -1.17
CA THR A 72 -9.65 -17.73 -1.99
C THR A 72 -8.13 -17.69 -2.06
N GLU A 73 -7.53 -16.52 -1.90
CA GLU A 73 -6.07 -16.34 -1.99
C GLU A 73 -5.57 -15.32 -0.95
N VAL A 74 -4.36 -15.56 -0.44
CA VAL A 74 -3.68 -14.73 0.57
C VAL A 74 -2.24 -14.46 0.15
N TYR A 75 -1.87 -13.19 0.09
CA TYR A 75 -0.50 -12.72 -0.08
C TYR A 75 -0.02 -12.03 1.21
N MET A 76 1.03 -12.54 1.85
CA MET A 76 1.61 -11.90 3.03
C MET A 76 3.10 -11.64 2.85
N GLY A 77 3.48 -10.36 3.01
CA GLY A 77 4.88 -9.95 3.08
C GLY A 77 5.55 -10.46 4.35
N ASN A 78 6.75 -11.02 4.20
CA ASN A 78 7.60 -11.41 5.33
C ASN A 78 9.04 -11.52 4.83
N VAL A 79 9.99 -10.92 5.53
CA VAL A 79 11.38 -10.82 5.11
C VAL A 79 12.27 -11.81 5.83
N CYS A 80 12.34 -11.72 7.14
CA CYS A 80 13.19 -12.59 7.97
C CYS A 80 12.44 -13.89 8.26
N GLN A 81 12.61 -14.90 7.39
CA GLN A 81 11.82 -16.14 7.43
C GLN A 81 12.51 -17.30 8.11
N ALA A 82 13.79 -17.17 8.44
CA ALA A 82 14.55 -18.22 9.10
C ALA A 82 13.89 -18.62 10.43
N SER A 83 13.85 -19.92 10.70
CA SER A 83 13.23 -20.50 11.91
C SER A 83 11.71 -20.36 12.05
N LEU A 84 11.02 -19.73 11.08
CA LEU A 84 9.55 -19.66 11.10
C LEU A 84 8.86 -20.94 10.62
N GLY A 85 9.62 -21.88 10.03
CA GLY A 85 9.08 -23.05 9.36
C GLY A 85 8.63 -22.77 7.94
N GLN A 86 7.92 -23.73 7.34
CA GLN A 86 7.51 -23.61 5.93
C GLN A 86 6.40 -22.57 5.73
N ALA A 87 6.50 -21.80 4.64
CA ALA A 87 5.43 -20.96 4.12
C ALA A 87 4.75 -20.08 5.19
N PRO A 88 5.41 -19.04 5.72
CA PRO A 88 4.85 -18.20 6.80
C PRO A 88 3.45 -17.63 6.50
N ALA A 89 3.17 -17.21 5.25
CA ALA A 89 1.83 -16.77 4.86
C ALA A 89 0.77 -17.88 5.03
N ARG A 90 1.13 -19.12 4.69
CA ARG A 90 0.23 -20.28 4.87
C ARG A 90 -0.04 -20.53 6.34
N GLN A 91 0.97 -20.44 7.20
CA GLN A 91 0.81 -20.57 8.64
C GLN A 91 -0.15 -19.51 9.18
N ALA A 92 0.07 -18.23 8.85
CA ALA A 92 -0.80 -17.14 9.29
C ALA A 92 -2.27 -17.36 8.85
N THR A 93 -2.47 -17.80 7.62
CA THR A 93 -3.79 -18.09 7.05
C THR A 93 -4.52 -19.19 7.82
N LEU A 94 -3.85 -20.31 8.09
CA LEU A 94 -4.43 -21.43 8.81
C LEU A 94 -4.64 -21.13 10.29
N PHE A 95 -3.73 -20.39 10.94
CA PHE A 95 -3.90 -19.91 12.32
C PHE A 95 -5.08 -18.94 12.46
N ALA A 96 -5.40 -18.17 11.42
CA ALA A 96 -6.61 -17.33 11.38
C ALA A 96 -7.89 -18.14 11.16
N GLY A 97 -7.77 -19.44 10.87
CA GLY A 97 -8.88 -20.38 10.69
C GLY A 97 -9.53 -20.32 9.30
N LEU A 98 -8.79 -19.90 8.27
CA LEU A 98 -9.27 -20.01 6.87
C LEU A 98 -9.22 -21.47 6.40
N PRO A 99 -9.97 -21.81 5.34
CA PRO A 99 -9.99 -23.15 4.77
C PRO A 99 -8.60 -23.62 4.31
N LYS A 100 -8.39 -24.94 4.36
CA LYS A 100 -7.18 -25.57 3.81
C LYS A 100 -7.05 -25.39 2.29
N SER A 101 -8.15 -25.11 1.59
CA SER A 101 -8.18 -24.80 0.15
C SER A 101 -7.73 -23.41 -0.21
N THR A 102 -7.61 -22.46 0.75
CA THR A 102 -7.14 -21.11 0.49
C THR A 102 -5.69 -21.13 0.00
N ILE A 103 -5.41 -20.53 -1.13
CA ILE A 103 -4.07 -20.43 -1.72
C ILE A 103 -3.26 -19.37 -0.97
N CYS A 104 -1.97 -19.60 -0.73
CA CYS A 104 -1.15 -18.70 0.07
C CYS A 104 0.23 -18.49 -0.53
N THR A 105 0.69 -17.24 -0.61
CA THR A 105 2.02 -16.89 -1.08
C THR A 105 2.70 -15.95 -0.10
N THR A 106 3.90 -16.31 0.34
CA THR A 106 4.78 -15.41 1.10
C THR A 106 5.59 -14.57 0.13
N VAL A 107 5.54 -13.25 0.29
CA VAL A 107 6.20 -12.28 -0.59
C VAL A 107 7.40 -11.67 0.12
N ASN A 108 8.57 -11.71 -0.50
CA ASN A 108 9.75 -11.00 -0.03
C ASN A 108 10.25 -10.02 -1.09
N LYS A 109 10.13 -8.75 -0.80
CA LYS A 109 10.73 -7.60 -1.50
C LYS A 109 11.33 -6.66 -0.46
N VAL A 110 12.02 -7.21 0.52
CA VAL A 110 12.54 -6.48 1.69
C VAL A 110 11.46 -5.57 2.29
N CYS A 111 11.74 -4.31 2.62
CA CYS A 111 10.79 -3.38 3.24
C CYS A 111 9.47 -3.20 2.45
N ALA A 112 9.50 -3.38 1.13
CA ALA A 112 8.31 -3.23 0.28
C ALA A 112 7.42 -4.49 0.22
N SER A 113 7.74 -5.58 0.94
CA SER A 113 7.02 -6.86 0.85
C SER A 113 5.52 -6.75 1.07
N GLY A 114 5.10 -6.04 2.12
CA GLY A 114 3.68 -5.85 2.42
C GLY A 114 2.94 -5.04 1.35
N MET A 115 3.55 -4.01 0.78
CA MET A 115 2.95 -3.26 -0.33
C MET A 115 2.92 -4.09 -1.61
N LYS A 116 3.98 -4.87 -1.89
CA LYS A 116 4.02 -5.77 -3.05
C LYS A 116 2.94 -6.83 -2.98
N SER A 117 2.61 -7.33 -1.79
CA SER A 117 1.48 -8.24 -1.57
C SER A 117 0.15 -7.62 -2.02
N ILE A 118 -0.10 -6.34 -1.67
CA ILE A 118 -1.30 -5.60 -2.11
C ILE A 118 -1.32 -5.41 -3.63
N MET A 119 -0.16 -5.10 -4.23
CA MET A 119 -0.03 -4.96 -5.68
C MET A 119 -0.33 -6.28 -6.42
N LEU A 120 0.17 -7.42 -5.93
CA LEU A 120 -0.11 -8.75 -6.49
C LEU A 120 -1.58 -9.12 -6.36
N ALA A 121 -2.18 -8.89 -5.20
CA ALA A 121 -3.61 -9.07 -4.99
C ALA A 121 -4.44 -8.23 -5.96
N SER A 122 -4.06 -6.95 -6.14
CA SER A 122 -4.73 -6.07 -7.09
C SER A 122 -4.60 -6.58 -8.53
N GLN A 123 -3.44 -7.09 -8.95
CA GLN A 123 -3.25 -7.69 -10.27
C GLN A 123 -4.11 -8.94 -10.47
N SER A 124 -4.18 -9.82 -9.47
CA SER A 124 -5.01 -11.03 -9.51
C SER A 124 -6.50 -10.67 -9.71
N LEU A 125 -7.00 -9.67 -8.99
CA LEU A 125 -8.37 -9.17 -9.10
C LEU A 125 -8.62 -8.44 -10.43
N GLN A 126 -7.69 -7.59 -10.87
CA GLN A 126 -7.81 -6.86 -12.14
C GLN A 126 -7.93 -7.80 -13.33
N CYS A 127 -7.19 -8.90 -13.32
CA CYS A 127 -7.22 -9.92 -14.37
C CYS A 127 -8.40 -10.89 -14.24
N GLY A 128 -9.21 -10.81 -13.19
CA GLY A 128 -10.32 -11.74 -12.94
C GLY A 128 -9.87 -13.15 -12.52
N HIS A 129 -8.63 -13.29 -12.03
CA HIS A 129 -8.12 -14.56 -11.55
C HIS A 129 -8.75 -14.96 -10.22
N GLN A 130 -9.05 -13.99 -9.36
CA GLN A 130 -9.70 -14.15 -8.06
C GLN A 130 -10.82 -13.12 -7.89
N GLU A 131 -11.74 -13.37 -6.95
CA GLU A 131 -12.83 -12.47 -6.60
C GLU A 131 -12.61 -11.72 -5.28
N ILE A 132 -12.06 -12.40 -4.26
CA ILE A 132 -11.73 -11.82 -2.95
C ILE A 132 -10.34 -12.32 -2.53
N VAL A 133 -9.43 -11.36 -2.30
CA VAL A 133 -8.05 -11.63 -1.94
C VAL A 133 -7.69 -10.89 -0.65
N LEU A 134 -7.00 -11.57 0.24
CA LEU A 134 -6.40 -10.95 1.40
C LEU A 134 -4.92 -10.64 1.09
N ALA A 135 -4.48 -9.44 1.40
CA ALA A 135 -3.08 -9.04 1.24
C ALA A 135 -2.59 -8.24 2.44
N GLY A 136 -1.32 -8.42 2.77
CA GLY A 136 -0.75 -7.71 3.91
C GLY A 136 0.73 -8.00 4.10
N GLY A 137 1.19 -7.86 5.33
CA GLY A 137 2.54 -8.17 5.73
C GLY A 137 2.65 -8.39 7.23
N MET A 138 3.69 -9.09 7.63
CA MET A 138 3.97 -9.44 9.02
C MET A 138 5.48 -9.56 9.22
N GLU A 139 5.95 -9.18 10.37
CA GLU A 139 7.35 -9.34 10.78
C GLU A 139 7.44 -9.47 12.30
N SER A 140 8.36 -10.26 12.77
CA SER A 140 8.77 -10.27 14.18
C SER A 140 10.29 -10.26 14.22
N MET A 141 10.85 -9.06 14.27
CA MET A 141 12.30 -8.90 14.29
C MET A 141 12.90 -9.40 15.62
N SER A 142 12.10 -9.38 16.68
CA SER A 142 12.47 -9.95 17.98
C SER A 142 12.74 -11.45 17.95
N ASN A 143 12.19 -12.17 16.96
CA ASN A 143 12.30 -13.64 16.85
C ASN A 143 13.24 -14.10 15.72
N VAL A 144 13.97 -13.19 15.11
CA VAL A 144 14.95 -13.56 14.08
C VAL A 144 16.17 -14.21 14.71
N PRO A 145 16.56 -15.41 14.27
CA PRO A 145 17.69 -16.13 14.87
C PRO A 145 19.03 -15.58 14.42
N PHE A 146 20.07 -15.93 15.17
CA PHE A 146 21.44 -15.84 14.70
C PHE A 146 21.76 -17.01 13.77
N TYR A 147 22.56 -16.78 12.75
CA TYR A 147 22.93 -17.78 11.74
C TYR A 147 24.30 -18.37 12.03
N LEU A 148 24.35 -19.69 11.94
CA LEU A 148 25.58 -20.45 11.85
C LEU A 148 25.67 -21.06 10.45
N PRO A 149 26.64 -20.65 9.61
CA PRO A 149 26.85 -21.28 8.32
C PRO A 149 27.12 -22.79 8.48
N ARG A 150 26.51 -23.58 7.58
CA ARG A 150 26.77 -25.03 7.57
C ARG A 150 28.21 -25.29 7.11
N GLY A 151 28.94 -26.12 7.84
CA GLY A 151 30.32 -26.47 7.52
C GLY A 151 31.06 -26.99 8.75
N GLU A 152 32.36 -27.23 8.61
CA GLU A 152 33.23 -27.64 9.70
C GLU A 152 33.58 -26.48 10.62
N ILE A 153 33.61 -26.74 11.93
CA ILE A 153 34.03 -25.75 12.93
C ILE A 153 35.56 -25.68 12.91
N LYS A 154 36.08 -24.52 12.54
CA LYS A 154 37.53 -24.27 12.49
C LYS A 154 38.09 -24.02 13.89
N TYR A 155 39.37 -24.34 14.08
CA TYR A 155 40.10 -23.94 15.26
C TYR A 155 40.04 -22.43 15.49
N GLY A 156 39.73 -21.98 16.72
CA GLY A 156 39.56 -20.55 17.04
C GLY A 156 38.12 -20.12 17.28
N GLY A 157 37.13 -20.99 17.05
CA GLY A 157 35.72 -20.74 17.38
C GLY A 157 34.82 -20.46 16.19
N ILE A 158 33.60 -20.01 16.50
CA ILE A 158 32.52 -19.76 15.54
C ILE A 158 32.05 -18.30 15.70
N LYS A 159 31.84 -17.61 14.59
CA LYS A 159 31.14 -16.35 14.53
C LYS A 159 29.68 -16.60 14.14
N LEU A 160 28.74 -16.12 14.94
CA LEU A 160 27.33 -16.10 14.59
C LEU A 160 27.02 -14.76 13.88
N GLU A 161 26.22 -14.85 12.80
CA GLU A 161 25.73 -13.65 12.09
C GLU A 161 24.32 -13.35 12.57
N ASP A 162 24.04 -12.09 12.90
CA ASP A 162 22.69 -11.64 13.24
C ASP A 162 21.79 -11.67 11.99
N GLY A 163 20.76 -12.51 12.01
CA GLY A 163 19.86 -12.70 10.86
C GLY A 163 19.12 -11.43 10.46
N ILE A 164 18.84 -10.51 11.39
CA ILE A 164 18.23 -9.20 11.05
C ILE A 164 19.18 -8.39 10.20
N VAL A 165 20.45 -8.31 10.64
CA VAL A 165 21.48 -7.56 9.92
C VAL A 165 21.78 -8.20 8.59
N PHE A 166 21.93 -9.53 8.57
CA PHE A 166 22.34 -10.27 7.38
C PHE A 166 21.29 -10.23 6.26
N ASP A 167 20.02 -10.55 6.57
CA ASP A 167 18.95 -10.66 5.58
C ASP A 167 18.17 -9.35 5.38
N GLY A 168 18.11 -8.50 6.40
CA GLY A 168 17.25 -7.31 6.39
C GLY A 168 17.98 -5.98 6.19
N LEU A 169 19.21 -5.84 6.71
CA LEU A 169 19.86 -4.53 6.88
C LEU A 169 21.23 -4.40 6.21
N THR A 170 21.67 -5.40 5.45
CA THR A 170 22.96 -5.37 4.74
C THR A 170 22.75 -5.12 3.25
N ASP A 171 23.41 -4.08 2.72
CA ASP A 171 23.62 -3.94 1.29
C ASP A 171 24.70 -4.93 0.86
N VAL A 172 24.28 -6.01 0.25
CA VAL A 172 25.17 -7.13 -0.17
C VAL A 172 26.12 -6.75 -1.29
N TYR A 173 25.79 -5.74 -2.08
CA TYR A 173 26.59 -5.28 -3.22
C TYR A 173 27.77 -4.43 -2.76
N ASN A 174 27.54 -3.53 -1.81
CA ASN A 174 28.55 -2.67 -1.23
C ASN A 174 29.13 -3.22 0.09
N LYS A 175 28.55 -4.31 0.63
CA LYS A 175 29.01 -5.02 1.83
C LYS A 175 29.05 -4.17 3.09
N PHE A 176 28.02 -3.35 3.29
CA PHE A 176 27.86 -2.53 4.49
C PHE A 176 26.39 -2.41 4.90
N HIS A 177 26.19 -1.89 6.10
CA HIS A 177 24.84 -1.66 6.63
C HIS A 177 24.09 -0.59 5.83
N MET A 178 22.76 -0.76 5.63
CA MET A 178 21.93 0.17 4.86
C MET A 178 21.94 1.62 5.39
N GLY A 179 22.31 1.83 6.64
CA GLY A 179 22.55 3.19 7.18
C GLY A 179 23.66 3.94 6.48
N ASN A 180 24.63 3.25 5.89
CA ASN A 180 25.67 3.91 5.06
C ASN A 180 25.07 4.41 3.73
N CYS A 181 24.05 3.76 3.19
CA CYS A 181 23.30 4.29 2.04
C CYS A 181 22.54 5.57 2.43
N ALA A 182 21.99 5.64 3.63
CA ALA A 182 21.36 6.84 4.17
C ALA A 182 22.36 8.01 4.28
N GLU A 183 23.55 7.74 4.82
CA GLU A 183 24.65 8.75 4.87
C GLU A 183 25.09 9.21 3.48
N ASN A 184 25.20 8.26 2.51
CA ASN A 184 25.50 8.61 1.12
C ASN A 184 24.45 9.56 0.52
N THR A 185 23.18 9.29 0.78
CA THR A 185 22.07 10.14 0.31
C THR A 185 22.09 11.50 0.98
N ALA A 186 22.35 11.56 2.30
CA ALA A 186 22.50 12.81 3.04
C ALA A 186 23.60 13.68 2.43
N LYS A 187 24.76 13.08 2.12
CA LYS A 187 25.89 13.75 1.47
C LYS A 187 25.53 14.24 0.06
N LYS A 188 24.94 13.38 -0.80
CA LYS A 188 24.59 13.72 -2.18
C LYS A 188 23.60 14.87 -2.29
N LEU A 189 22.63 14.94 -1.37
CA LEU A 189 21.56 15.95 -1.39
C LEU A 189 21.76 17.08 -0.38
N ASN A 190 22.93 17.14 0.25
CA ASN A 190 23.27 18.14 1.29
C ASN A 190 22.19 18.22 2.38
N ILE A 191 21.75 17.07 2.88
CA ILE A 191 20.80 16.96 3.98
C ILE A 191 21.59 16.86 5.29
N THR A 192 21.44 17.85 6.14
CA THR A 192 22.24 17.96 7.37
C THR A 192 21.68 17.04 8.48
N ARG A 193 22.49 16.82 9.52
CA ARG A 193 22.09 16.19 10.76
C ARG A 193 20.89 16.90 11.40
N ASP A 194 20.96 18.23 11.45
CA ASP A 194 19.93 19.05 12.06
C ASP A 194 18.57 18.97 11.31
N GLU A 195 18.57 18.91 9.98
CA GLU A 195 17.35 18.66 9.20
C GLU A 195 16.74 17.29 9.53
N GLN A 196 17.58 16.25 9.66
CA GLN A 196 17.13 14.89 9.98
C GLN A 196 16.57 14.79 11.40
N ASP A 197 17.23 15.42 12.37
CA ASP A 197 16.77 15.44 13.76
C ASP A 197 15.46 16.23 13.91
N ARG A 198 15.32 17.38 13.24
CA ARG A 198 14.06 18.15 13.22
C ARG A 198 12.92 17.34 12.60
N TYR A 199 13.18 16.65 11.51
CA TYR A 199 12.19 15.75 10.89
C TYR A 199 11.75 14.67 11.89
N ALA A 200 12.70 13.96 12.49
CA ALA A 200 12.42 12.90 13.45
C ALA A 200 11.60 13.41 14.66
N ILE A 201 12.02 14.51 15.28
CA ILE A 201 11.28 15.13 16.37
C ILE A 201 9.84 15.45 15.96
N ASN A 202 9.64 15.94 14.73
CA ASN A 202 8.30 16.21 14.21
C ASN A 202 7.49 14.92 14.02
N SER A 203 8.11 13.84 13.51
CA SER A 203 7.47 12.51 13.39
C SER A 203 6.98 12.01 14.76
N TYR A 204 7.81 12.04 15.80
CA TYR A 204 7.41 11.67 17.16
C TYR A 204 6.25 12.54 17.70
N LYS A 205 6.30 13.86 17.51
CA LYS A 205 5.23 14.77 17.94
C LYS A 205 3.91 14.48 17.20
N ARG A 206 3.97 14.21 15.89
CA ARG A 206 2.81 13.85 15.07
C ARG A 206 2.17 12.55 15.55
N SER A 207 2.96 11.52 15.85
CA SER A 207 2.45 10.26 16.39
C SER A 207 1.81 10.44 17.75
N ALA A 208 2.44 11.17 18.66
CA ALA A 208 1.85 11.47 19.98
C ALA A 208 0.52 12.23 19.86
N THR A 209 0.45 13.21 18.96
CA THR A 209 -0.79 13.97 18.68
C THR A 209 -1.87 13.07 18.06
N ALA A 210 -1.48 12.18 17.13
CA ALA A 210 -2.39 11.25 16.49
C ALA A 210 -3.00 10.27 17.50
N TYR A 211 -2.22 9.77 18.45
CA TYR A 211 -2.72 8.93 19.54
C TYR A 211 -3.65 9.71 20.48
N ALA A 212 -3.27 10.92 20.89
CA ALA A 212 -4.12 11.78 21.73
C ALA A 212 -5.48 12.06 21.08
N ASN A 213 -5.50 12.19 19.74
CA ASN A 213 -6.70 12.42 18.94
C ASN A 213 -7.39 11.14 18.47
N LYS A 214 -6.93 9.95 18.89
CA LYS A 214 -7.49 8.64 18.53
C LYS A 214 -7.53 8.35 17.02
N ILE A 215 -6.62 8.94 16.25
CA ILE A 215 -6.56 8.79 14.79
C ILE A 215 -6.35 7.33 14.36
N PHE A 216 -5.55 6.56 15.13
CA PHE A 216 -5.24 5.17 14.80
C PHE A 216 -6.30 4.17 15.27
N GLN A 217 -7.35 4.60 15.99
CA GLN A 217 -8.30 3.70 16.63
C GLN A 217 -8.96 2.71 15.65
N ASP A 218 -9.34 3.18 14.46
CA ASP A 218 -10.07 2.37 13.47
C ASP A 218 -9.16 1.39 12.70
N GLU A 219 -7.84 1.63 12.68
CA GLU A 219 -6.90 0.73 12.01
C GLU A 219 -6.32 -0.33 12.96
N LEU A 220 -6.28 -0.06 14.26
CA LEU A 220 -5.65 -0.93 15.25
C LEU A 220 -6.50 -2.15 15.60
N VAL A 221 -5.81 -3.28 15.81
CA VAL A 221 -6.36 -4.54 16.33
C VAL A 221 -5.61 -4.87 17.60
N PRO A 222 -6.25 -4.87 18.77
CA PRO A 222 -5.62 -5.28 20.02
C PRO A 222 -5.09 -6.72 19.95
N VAL A 223 -3.90 -6.93 20.47
CA VAL A 223 -3.21 -8.23 20.44
C VAL A 223 -3.22 -8.85 21.84
N PRO A 224 -3.89 -9.99 22.05
CA PRO A 224 -3.75 -10.74 23.29
C PRO A 224 -2.37 -11.38 23.33
N VAL A 225 -1.55 -11.01 24.32
CA VAL A 225 -0.19 -11.51 24.51
C VAL A 225 -0.20 -12.52 25.66
N PRO A 226 0.03 -13.80 25.39
CA PRO A 226 0.02 -14.86 26.40
C PRO A 226 1.03 -14.61 27.52
N GLN A 227 0.63 -14.82 28.76
CA GLN A 227 1.45 -14.67 29.93
C GLN A 227 1.92 -16.03 30.47
N LYS A 228 3.06 -16.03 31.17
CA LYS A 228 3.58 -17.24 31.81
C LYS A 228 2.68 -17.67 32.99
N ARG A 229 2.69 -18.99 33.31
CA ARG A 229 2.07 -19.59 34.49
C ARG A 229 0.54 -19.43 34.61
N GLY A 230 -0.19 -19.37 33.47
CA GLY A 230 -1.65 -19.29 33.49
C GLY A 230 -2.23 -17.95 33.92
N ASN A 231 -1.42 -16.90 33.95
CA ASN A 231 -1.91 -15.53 34.10
C ASN A 231 -2.73 -15.12 32.89
N PRO A 232 -3.75 -14.22 33.04
CA PRO A 232 -4.50 -13.70 31.93
C PRO A 232 -3.60 -13.03 30.87
N ASP A 233 -4.00 -13.11 29.61
CA ASP A 233 -3.33 -12.40 28.53
C ASP A 233 -3.30 -10.89 28.80
N ILE A 234 -2.19 -10.25 28.46
CA ILE A 234 -2.10 -8.79 28.45
C ILE A 234 -2.56 -8.32 27.07
N ILE A 235 -3.48 -7.37 27.04
CA ILE A 235 -3.92 -6.76 25.79
C ILE A 235 -2.92 -5.67 25.38
N PHE A 236 -2.27 -5.87 24.23
CA PHE A 236 -1.36 -4.92 23.62
C PHE A 236 -2.11 -4.15 22.54
N ASP A 237 -2.41 -2.86 22.75
CA ASP A 237 -3.34 -2.06 21.96
C ASP A 237 -2.78 -0.71 21.49
N GLU A 238 -1.50 -0.44 21.75
CA GLU A 238 -0.85 0.83 21.42
C GLU A 238 0.60 0.62 20.94
N ASP A 239 1.04 1.41 19.95
CA ASP A 239 2.44 1.39 19.48
C ASP A 239 3.40 1.82 20.61
N GLU A 240 4.56 1.17 20.72
CA GLU A 240 5.46 1.41 21.86
C GLU A 240 6.49 2.53 21.64
N GLU A 241 6.99 2.72 20.39
CA GLU A 241 8.20 3.51 20.17
C GLU A 241 8.02 5.00 20.43
N TYR A 242 6.90 5.60 20.01
CA TYR A 242 6.70 7.04 20.13
C TYR A 242 6.73 7.56 21.58
N LYS A 243 6.52 6.67 22.57
CA LYS A 243 6.57 6.99 24.01
C LYS A 243 7.97 7.03 24.59
N LYS A 244 8.96 6.42 23.91
CA LYS A 244 10.32 6.21 24.45
C LYS A 244 11.26 7.37 24.17
N VAL A 245 10.87 8.34 23.37
CA VAL A 245 11.71 9.45 22.94
C VAL A 245 12.04 10.41 24.08
N ASN A 246 13.32 10.80 24.16
CA ASN A 246 13.77 11.86 25.04
C ASN A 246 14.35 13.01 24.21
N PHE A 247 13.57 14.05 24.02
CA PHE A 247 13.93 15.19 23.16
C PHE A 247 15.16 15.95 23.64
N ASP A 248 15.43 16.02 24.95
CA ASP A 248 16.59 16.75 25.52
C ASP A 248 17.93 16.08 25.17
N LYS A 249 17.88 14.79 24.88
CA LYS A 249 19.06 14.00 24.48
C LYS A 249 19.28 13.95 22.97
N PHE A 250 18.30 14.37 22.18
CA PHE A 250 18.26 14.13 20.72
C PHE A 250 19.49 14.68 20.01
N ALA A 251 19.80 15.94 20.23
CA ALA A 251 20.96 16.61 19.63
C ALA A 251 22.33 16.02 20.08
N LYS A 252 22.34 15.28 21.20
CA LYS A 252 23.55 14.67 21.79
C LYS A 252 23.76 13.23 21.36
N LEU A 253 22.85 12.63 20.57
CA LEU A 253 22.98 11.27 20.09
C LEU A 253 24.20 11.12 19.17
N ASN A 254 24.99 10.08 19.40
CA ASN A 254 26.11 9.76 18.52
C ASN A 254 25.62 9.25 17.17
N THR A 255 26.37 9.55 16.12
CA THR A 255 26.15 8.98 14.81
C THR A 255 26.52 7.49 14.81
N VAL A 256 25.73 6.68 14.10
CA VAL A 256 25.83 5.21 14.17
C VAL A 256 26.74 4.64 13.07
N PHE A 257 26.64 5.15 11.86
CA PHE A 257 27.27 4.55 10.69
C PHE A 257 28.56 5.22 10.26
N GLN A 258 28.69 6.52 10.50
CA GLN A 258 29.91 7.30 10.25
C GLN A 258 30.28 8.08 11.51
N LYS A 259 31.52 7.88 12.00
CA LYS A 259 32.00 8.55 13.22
C LYS A 259 32.28 10.04 12.97
N GLU A 260 32.86 10.33 11.82
CA GLU A 260 33.21 11.73 11.41
C GLU A 260 32.20 12.21 10.38
N ASN A 261 31.63 13.38 10.62
CA ASN A 261 30.63 14.01 9.75
C ASN A 261 29.39 13.13 9.46
N GLY A 262 29.10 12.12 10.30
CA GLY A 262 27.89 11.32 10.18
C GLY A 262 26.66 12.13 10.54
N THR A 263 25.51 11.72 9.98
CA THR A 263 24.22 12.42 10.14
C THR A 263 23.14 11.52 10.72
N VAL A 264 23.26 10.19 10.57
CA VAL A 264 22.26 9.22 11.01
C VAL A 264 22.53 8.77 12.44
N THR A 265 21.49 8.82 13.27
CA THR A 265 21.52 8.43 14.68
C THR A 265 20.40 7.46 14.99
N ALA A 266 20.43 6.85 16.18
CA ALA A 266 19.32 6.03 16.67
C ALA A 266 17.98 6.82 16.80
N GLY A 267 18.02 8.15 16.91
CA GLY A 267 16.82 8.98 17.03
C GLY A 267 16.20 9.35 15.69
N ASN A 268 16.99 9.43 14.60
CA ASN A 268 16.50 9.83 13.29
C ASN A 268 16.47 8.68 12.26
N ALA A 269 16.67 7.46 12.72
CA ALA A 269 16.48 6.20 12.02
C ALA A 269 15.24 5.48 12.55
N SER A 270 14.60 4.62 11.73
CA SER A 270 13.57 3.70 12.23
C SER A 270 14.16 2.64 13.15
N THR A 271 13.32 2.10 14.02
CA THR A 271 13.67 1.05 14.98
C THR A 271 13.36 -0.35 14.43
N LEU A 272 13.87 -1.39 15.11
CA LEU A 272 13.52 -2.79 14.88
C LEU A 272 12.22 -3.11 15.62
N ASN A 273 11.26 -3.75 14.96
CA ASN A 273 9.91 -3.89 15.51
C ASN A 273 9.23 -5.20 15.12
N ASP A 274 8.16 -5.49 15.83
CA ASP A 274 7.24 -6.59 15.58
C ASP A 274 5.87 -6.05 15.20
N GLY A 275 5.19 -6.63 14.21
CA GLY A 275 3.85 -6.21 13.84
C GLY A 275 3.31 -6.90 12.58
N ALA A 276 2.03 -6.71 12.32
CA ALA A 276 1.35 -7.21 11.13
C ALA A 276 0.27 -6.24 10.65
N ALA A 277 -0.05 -6.30 9.35
CA ALA A 277 -1.14 -5.57 8.72
C ALA A 277 -1.81 -6.44 7.66
N ALA A 278 -3.12 -6.31 7.50
CA ALA A 278 -3.91 -7.06 6.53
C ALA A 278 -5.05 -6.22 5.95
N LEU A 279 -5.30 -6.41 4.66
CA LEU A 279 -6.38 -5.78 3.92
C LEU A 279 -7.18 -6.84 3.16
N ILE A 280 -8.49 -6.63 3.04
CA ILE A 280 -9.34 -7.40 2.13
C ILE A 280 -9.57 -6.55 0.88
N LEU A 281 -9.24 -7.13 -0.27
CA LEU A 281 -9.45 -6.54 -1.57
C LEU A 281 -10.43 -7.38 -2.38
N THR A 282 -11.24 -6.71 -3.19
CA THR A 282 -12.18 -7.34 -4.11
C THR A 282 -12.42 -6.44 -5.32
N THR A 283 -13.22 -6.89 -6.29
CA THR A 283 -13.64 -6.02 -7.38
C THR A 283 -14.89 -5.21 -7.00
N THR A 284 -15.09 -4.06 -7.66
CA THR A 284 -16.29 -3.24 -7.44
C THR A 284 -17.57 -4.05 -7.67
N VAL A 285 -17.58 -4.93 -8.69
CA VAL A 285 -18.72 -5.78 -9.02
C VAL A 285 -19.04 -6.78 -7.90
N VAL A 286 -18.01 -7.45 -7.37
CA VAL A 286 -18.19 -8.41 -6.27
C VAL A 286 -18.61 -7.68 -4.99
N ALA A 287 -18.01 -6.51 -4.68
CA ALA A 287 -18.41 -5.71 -3.52
C ALA A 287 -19.89 -5.33 -3.58
N GLN A 288 -20.39 -4.92 -4.74
CA GLN A 288 -21.81 -4.60 -4.95
C GLN A 288 -22.70 -5.85 -4.78
N LYS A 289 -22.33 -6.97 -5.43
CA LYS A 289 -23.07 -8.24 -5.34
C LYS A 289 -23.22 -8.75 -3.89
N MET A 290 -22.17 -8.56 -3.09
CA MET A 290 -22.13 -9.01 -1.69
C MET A 290 -22.55 -7.92 -0.69
N ASN A 291 -22.98 -6.75 -1.17
CA ASN A 291 -23.33 -5.59 -0.33
C ASN A 291 -22.21 -5.21 0.66
N LEU A 292 -20.94 -5.32 0.23
CA LEU A 292 -19.80 -4.88 1.03
C LEU A 292 -19.66 -3.35 0.94
N LYS A 293 -19.01 -2.76 1.94
CA LYS A 293 -18.74 -1.31 2.00
C LYS A 293 -17.29 -1.02 1.58
N PRO A 294 -17.02 -0.61 0.33
CA PRO A 294 -15.67 -0.27 -0.08
C PRO A 294 -15.16 0.96 0.67
N LEU A 295 -13.97 0.86 1.25
CA LEU A 295 -13.31 1.95 1.97
C LEU A 295 -12.52 2.86 1.03
N ALA A 296 -11.79 2.26 0.09
CA ALA A 296 -10.97 2.95 -0.89
C ALA A 296 -10.87 2.14 -2.18
N GLN A 297 -10.54 2.81 -3.29
CA GLN A 297 -10.22 2.18 -4.56
C GLN A 297 -8.71 2.21 -4.78
N VAL A 298 -8.15 1.11 -5.31
CA VAL A 298 -6.77 1.07 -5.81
C VAL A 298 -6.77 1.61 -7.23
N ILE A 299 -6.27 2.84 -7.41
CA ILE A 299 -6.24 3.52 -8.71
C ILE A 299 -5.11 2.99 -9.58
N ALA A 300 -3.91 2.93 -9.03
CA ALA A 300 -2.72 2.45 -9.73
C ALA A 300 -1.60 2.12 -8.77
N PHE A 301 -0.61 1.39 -9.28
CA PHE A 301 0.63 1.10 -8.55
C PHE A 301 1.81 0.97 -9.53
N GLN A 302 3.02 1.19 -9.02
CA GLN A 302 4.28 1.11 -9.77
C GLN A 302 5.43 0.65 -8.88
N ASP A 303 6.34 -0.11 -9.49
CA ASP A 303 7.65 -0.39 -8.94
C ASP A 303 8.69 0.51 -9.61
N ALA A 304 9.76 0.81 -8.87
CA ALA A 304 10.96 1.44 -9.38
C ALA A 304 12.21 0.78 -8.81
N ALA A 305 13.32 0.97 -9.47
CA ALA A 305 14.63 0.57 -9.00
C ALA A 305 15.69 1.56 -9.47
N THR A 306 16.75 1.68 -8.69
CA THR A 306 17.96 2.49 -8.93
C THR A 306 19.17 1.73 -8.37
N ASP A 307 20.33 2.35 -8.33
CA ASP A 307 21.51 1.75 -7.72
C ASP A 307 21.26 1.39 -6.25
N PRO A 308 21.70 0.22 -5.76
CA PRO A 308 21.45 -0.22 -4.40
C PRO A 308 21.81 0.80 -3.32
N ILE A 309 22.94 1.50 -3.49
CA ILE A 309 23.38 2.54 -2.55
C ILE A 309 22.44 3.76 -2.50
N ASP A 310 21.69 3.99 -3.55
CA ASP A 310 20.76 5.13 -3.70
C ASP A 310 19.31 4.75 -3.38
N PHE A 311 19.06 3.59 -2.75
CA PHE A 311 17.72 3.13 -2.40
C PHE A 311 16.86 4.18 -1.66
N PRO A 312 17.43 5.11 -0.84
CA PRO A 312 16.63 6.12 -0.17
C PRO A 312 15.87 7.05 -1.12
N THR A 313 16.33 7.22 -2.35
CA THR A 313 15.69 8.07 -3.36
C THR A 313 14.74 7.31 -4.30
N ALA A 314 14.73 5.97 -4.24
CA ALA A 314 13.90 5.12 -5.13
C ALA A 314 12.38 5.45 -5.09
N PRO A 315 11.78 5.88 -3.97
CA PRO A 315 10.38 6.31 -3.95
C PRO A 315 10.06 7.41 -4.94
N SER A 316 10.96 8.39 -5.16
CA SER A 316 10.74 9.49 -6.11
C SER A 316 10.52 8.99 -7.55
N PHE A 317 11.26 7.95 -7.95
CA PHE A 317 11.08 7.32 -9.27
C PHE A 317 9.77 6.55 -9.37
N GLY A 318 9.39 5.82 -8.30
CA GLY A 318 8.12 5.09 -8.25
C GLY A 318 6.92 6.03 -8.31
N ILE A 319 6.93 7.09 -7.53
CA ILE A 319 5.91 8.14 -7.50
C ILE A 319 5.81 8.85 -8.87
N SER A 320 6.94 9.26 -9.45
CA SER A 320 6.95 9.93 -10.76
C SER A 320 6.36 9.06 -11.87
N LYS A 321 6.71 7.76 -11.89
CA LYS A 321 6.10 6.79 -12.81
C LYS A 321 4.60 6.65 -12.58
N LEU A 322 4.17 6.65 -11.33
CA LEU A 322 2.77 6.51 -10.94
C LEU A 322 1.95 7.72 -11.37
N LEU A 323 2.41 8.93 -11.09
CA LEU A 323 1.78 10.17 -11.53
C LEU A 323 1.71 10.25 -13.06
N LYS A 324 2.80 9.94 -13.77
CA LYS A 324 2.81 9.89 -15.24
C LYS A 324 1.80 8.89 -15.80
N LYS A 325 1.70 7.69 -15.20
CA LYS A 325 0.77 6.64 -15.64
C LYS A 325 -0.69 7.06 -15.48
N THR A 326 -0.99 7.79 -14.42
CA THR A 326 -2.37 8.20 -14.08
C THR A 326 -2.76 9.56 -14.69
N GLY A 327 -1.79 10.32 -15.18
CA GLY A 327 -2.02 11.70 -15.67
C GLY A 327 -2.32 12.71 -14.56
N LEU A 328 -2.09 12.31 -13.28
CA LEU A 328 -2.30 13.17 -12.13
C LEU A 328 -1.06 14.01 -11.84
N ASN A 329 -1.29 15.18 -11.23
CA ASN A 329 -0.25 16.05 -10.71
C ASN A 329 -0.13 15.87 -9.19
N LYS A 330 0.98 16.34 -8.60
CA LYS A 330 1.19 16.30 -7.16
C LYS A 330 0.08 17.01 -6.36
N ASN A 331 -0.52 18.06 -6.91
CA ASN A 331 -1.60 18.81 -6.28
C ASN A 331 -2.95 18.06 -6.24
N ASP A 332 -3.08 16.98 -7.00
CA ASP A 332 -4.26 16.10 -6.97
C ASP A 332 -4.18 15.09 -5.80
N ILE A 333 -3.06 15.06 -5.07
CA ILE A 333 -2.78 14.12 -3.98
C ILE A 333 -2.88 14.86 -2.64
N ALA A 334 -3.84 14.44 -1.83
CA ALA A 334 -4.10 15.06 -0.53
C ALA A 334 -3.09 14.64 0.55
N LEU A 335 -2.70 13.35 0.56
CA LEU A 335 -1.79 12.79 1.55
C LEU A 335 -0.71 11.90 0.90
N TRP A 336 0.48 11.97 1.48
CA TRP A 336 1.63 11.16 1.11
C TRP A 336 2.12 10.36 2.31
N GLU A 337 2.18 9.04 2.18
CA GLU A 337 2.81 8.15 3.15
C GLU A 337 4.10 7.61 2.55
N ILE A 338 5.24 8.21 2.91
CA ILE A 338 6.58 7.78 2.49
C ILE A 338 7.25 7.12 3.68
N ASN A 339 7.63 5.85 3.56
CA ASN A 339 8.19 5.10 4.68
C ASN A 339 9.48 5.77 5.23
N GLU A 340 9.53 5.94 6.53
CA GLU A 340 10.63 6.57 7.25
C GLU A 340 11.68 5.53 7.68
N ALA A 341 12.26 4.77 6.72
CA ALA A 341 13.36 3.87 7.08
C ALA A 341 14.50 4.64 7.78
N PHE A 342 14.72 5.87 7.34
CA PHE A 342 15.54 6.93 7.95
C PHE A 342 14.87 8.27 7.67
N SER A 343 15.08 9.28 8.51
CA SER A 343 14.55 10.63 8.25
C SER A 343 15.01 11.19 6.90
N VAL A 344 16.25 10.90 6.51
CA VAL A 344 16.83 11.33 5.22
C VAL A 344 16.04 10.79 4.03
N VAL A 345 15.41 9.61 4.12
CA VAL A 345 14.60 9.04 3.03
C VAL A 345 13.46 9.99 2.69
N VAL A 346 12.72 10.44 3.70
CA VAL A 346 11.54 11.30 3.46
C VAL A 346 11.99 12.69 3.01
N ILE A 347 13.00 13.30 3.67
CA ILE A 347 13.53 14.60 3.29
C ILE A 347 14.03 14.59 1.84
N ALA A 348 14.75 13.54 1.43
CA ALA A 348 15.24 13.38 0.06
C ALA A 348 14.10 13.36 -0.96
N ASN A 349 13.07 12.55 -0.71
CA ASN A 349 11.94 12.44 -1.62
C ASN A 349 11.06 13.69 -1.63
N GLN A 350 10.91 14.40 -0.49
CA GLN A 350 10.26 15.71 -0.45
C GLN A 350 11.01 16.73 -1.32
N LYS A 351 12.34 16.80 -1.20
CA LYS A 351 13.16 17.70 -2.03
C LYS A 351 13.08 17.34 -3.54
N LEU A 352 13.21 16.05 -3.88
CA LEU A 352 13.23 15.60 -5.28
C LEU A 352 11.88 15.76 -5.99
N LEU A 353 10.76 15.65 -5.28
CA LEU A 353 9.41 15.76 -5.81
C LEU A 353 8.77 17.12 -5.54
N ASP A 354 9.45 18.00 -4.80
CA ASP A 354 8.93 19.29 -4.35
C ASP A 354 7.54 19.14 -3.68
N LEU A 355 7.47 18.30 -2.64
CA LEU A 355 6.26 18.04 -1.86
C LEU A 355 6.13 19.00 -0.68
N ASP A 356 4.89 19.41 -0.37
CA ASP A 356 4.60 20.15 0.86
C ASP A 356 4.79 19.21 2.08
N PRO A 357 5.72 19.53 3.01
CA PRO A 357 5.95 18.71 4.21
C PRO A 357 4.72 18.55 5.11
N ASN A 358 3.72 19.42 4.99
CA ASN A 358 2.47 19.34 5.76
C ASN A 358 1.50 18.27 5.24
N THR A 359 1.74 17.72 4.05
CA THR A 359 0.94 16.64 3.47
C THR A 359 1.61 15.27 3.54
N VAL A 360 2.87 15.22 4.02
CA VAL A 360 3.67 14.00 4.10
C VAL A 360 3.73 13.48 5.53
N ASN A 361 3.36 12.21 5.74
CA ASN A 361 3.41 11.50 7.03
C ASN A 361 2.79 12.33 8.16
N ILE A 362 1.59 12.84 7.95
CA ILE A 362 0.95 13.83 8.84
C ILE A 362 0.66 13.31 10.25
N HIS A 363 0.67 12.01 10.44
CA HIS A 363 0.48 11.34 11.73
C HIS A 363 1.74 10.63 12.25
N GLY A 364 2.91 11.01 11.74
CA GLY A 364 4.18 10.33 11.99
C GLY A 364 4.38 9.10 11.12
N GLY A 365 5.45 8.35 11.35
CA GLY A 365 5.82 7.21 10.52
C GLY A 365 6.81 6.27 11.22
N ALA A 366 7.60 5.54 10.43
CA ALA A 366 8.44 4.46 10.93
C ALA A 366 9.54 4.91 11.92
N VAL A 367 9.97 6.16 11.89
CA VAL A 367 10.93 6.71 12.87
C VAL A 367 10.31 6.74 14.27
N SER A 368 9.04 7.10 14.37
CA SER A 368 8.33 7.26 15.65
C SER A 368 7.45 6.07 16.02
N LEU A 369 6.94 5.32 15.05
CA LEU A 369 6.02 4.19 15.26
C LEU A 369 6.72 2.84 15.17
N GLY A 370 7.83 2.75 14.39
CA GLY A 370 8.55 1.52 14.15
C GLY A 370 8.48 0.98 12.72
N HIS A 371 9.41 0.05 12.41
CA HIS A 371 9.58 -0.51 11.08
C HIS A 371 9.68 -2.03 11.03
N PRO A 372 8.60 -2.79 11.32
CA PRO A 372 8.57 -4.21 11.04
C PRO A 372 8.65 -4.41 9.51
N ILE A 373 9.84 -4.80 9.00
CA ILE A 373 10.20 -4.63 7.59
C ILE A 373 9.21 -5.28 6.62
N GLY A 374 8.75 -6.50 6.89
CA GLY A 374 7.77 -7.20 6.02
C GLY A 374 6.36 -6.62 6.08
N MET A 375 6.01 -5.91 7.16
CA MET A 375 4.68 -5.33 7.40
C MET A 375 4.54 -3.91 6.87
N SER A 376 5.61 -3.10 6.95
CA SER A 376 5.54 -1.65 6.82
C SER A 376 4.89 -1.15 5.54
N GLY A 377 5.16 -1.80 4.40
CA GLY A 377 4.51 -1.42 3.14
C GLY A 377 2.99 -1.56 3.17
N ALA A 378 2.45 -2.54 3.88
CA ALA A 378 1.01 -2.70 4.08
C ALA A 378 0.48 -1.68 5.09
N ARG A 379 1.24 -1.37 6.17
CA ARG A 379 0.89 -0.36 7.16
C ARG A 379 0.62 1.01 6.53
N LEU A 380 1.47 1.44 5.59
CA LEU A 380 1.27 2.71 4.89
C LEU A 380 -0.07 2.77 4.17
N VAL A 381 -0.46 1.68 3.50
CA VAL A 381 -1.75 1.62 2.79
C VAL A 381 -2.92 1.56 3.76
N VAL A 382 -2.81 0.76 4.85
CA VAL A 382 -3.81 0.72 5.92
C VAL A 382 -4.04 2.12 6.47
N HIS A 383 -2.97 2.84 6.79
CA HIS A 383 -3.09 4.19 7.33
C HIS A 383 -3.76 5.16 6.34
N LEU A 384 -3.36 5.18 5.07
CA LEU A 384 -4.01 6.02 4.06
C LEU A 384 -5.52 5.72 3.92
N VAL A 385 -5.92 4.44 3.98
CA VAL A 385 -7.34 4.05 3.91
C VAL A 385 -8.15 4.74 5.02
N HIS A 386 -7.58 4.90 6.22
CA HIS A 386 -8.26 5.52 7.36
C HIS A 386 -8.08 7.04 7.42
N ALA A 387 -6.92 7.57 7.02
CA ALA A 387 -6.58 8.99 7.13
C ALA A 387 -7.22 9.88 6.05
N LEU A 388 -7.41 9.35 4.83
CA LEU A 388 -8.03 10.10 3.74
C LEU A 388 -9.50 10.39 4.00
N LYS A 389 -9.94 11.58 3.60
CA LYS A 389 -11.35 11.93 3.54
C LYS A 389 -11.96 11.46 2.22
N ALA A 390 -13.27 11.28 2.20
CA ALA A 390 -14.00 10.82 1.02
C ALA A 390 -13.70 11.69 -0.21
N GLY A 391 -13.31 11.05 -1.31
CA GLY A 391 -12.91 11.66 -2.58
C GLY A 391 -11.45 12.10 -2.64
N GLU A 392 -10.73 12.09 -1.53
CA GLU A 392 -9.30 12.41 -1.51
C GLU A 392 -8.46 11.23 -2.03
N LYS A 393 -7.37 11.57 -2.69
CA LYS A 393 -6.36 10.62 -3.19
C LYS A 393 -5.12 10.68 -2.32
N GLY A 394 -4.52 9.52 -2.07
CA GLY A 394 -3.26 9.40 -1.35
C GLY A 394 -2.30 8.44 -2.02
N ILE A 395 -1.02 8.73 -1.91
CA ILE A 395 0.05 7.85 -2.38
C ILE A 395 0.84 7.33 -1.19
N ALA A 396 0.92 6.00 -1.09
CA ALA A 396 1.90 5.32 -0.24
C ALA A 396 3.11 4.91 -1.07
N SER A 397 4.31 5.13 -0.56
CA SER A 397 5.56 4.74 -1.20
C SER A 397 6.58 4.25 -0.17
N ILE A 398 7.26 3.16 -0.50
CA ILE A 398 8.26 2.56 0.37
C ILE A 398 9.50 2.18 -0.43
N CYS A 399 10.67 2.61 0.03
CA CYS A 399 11.95 2.11 -0.47
C CYS A 399 12.21 0.71 0.06
N ASN A 400 13.08 -0.02 -0.61
CA ASN A 400 13.56 -1.32 -0.13
C ASN A 400 15.04 -1.53 -0.45
N GLY A 401 15.71 -2.34 0.36
CA GLY A 401 17.08 -2.77 0.10
C GLY A 401 17.27 -3.31 -1.32
N GLY A 402 18.47 -3.11 -1.89
CA GLY A 402 18.77 -3.44 -3.27
C GLY A 402 18.36 -2.37 -4.28
N GLY A 403 18.05 -1.14 -3.82
CA GLY A 403 17.76 0.01 -4.70
C GLY A 403 16.31 0.13 -5.16
N GLY A 404 15.39 -0.68 -4.60
CA GLY A 404 14.01 -0.71 -5.06
C GLY A 404 13.06 0.25 -4.34
N ALA A 405 11.87 0.43 -4.93
CA ALA A 405 10.69 1.01 -4.29
C ALA A 405 9.41 0.43 -4.85
N SER A 406 8.35 0.47 -4.04
CA SER A 406 6.97 0.23 -4.48
C SER A 406 6.11 1.43 -4.10
N SER A 407 5.18 1.82 -4.98
CA SER A 407 4.26 2.94 -4.77
C SER A 407 2.86 2.56 -5.19
N ILE A 408 1.86 2.94 -4.41
CA ILE A 408 0.44 2.70 -4.68
C ILE A 408 -0.36 3.98 -4.47
N LEU A 409 -1.29 4.23 -5.38
CA LEU A 409 -2.25 5.33 -5.33
C LEU A 409 -3.63 4.76 -5.01
N ILE A 410 -4.24 5.27 -3.97
CA ILE A 410 -5.62 4.96 -3.60
C ILE A 410 -6.48 6.22 -3.58
N GLU A 411 -7.78 6.04 -3.77
CA GLU A 411 -8.79 7.07 -3.57
C GLU A 411 -9.77 6.60 -2.49
N LYS A 412 -10.01 7.44 -1.48
CA LYS A 412 -11.02 7.18 -0.44
C LYS A 412 -12.40 7.28 -1.05
N LEU A 413 -13.19 6.23 -0.86
CA LEU A 413 -14.55 6.22 -1.40
C LEU A 413 -15.55 6.88 -0.44
N TYR A 414 -16.62 7.41 -1.02
CA TYR A 414 -17.73 7.95 -0.23
C TYR A 414 -18.54 6.80 0.38
N HIS A 415 -18.73 6.84 1.69
CA HIS A 415 -19.70 5.96 2.33
C HIS A 415 -21.10 6.52 2.12
N THR A 416 -21.76 6.09 1.06
CA THR A 416 -23.20 6.36 0.91
C THR A 416 -23.98 5.16 1.44
N MET A 417 -24.80 5.37 2.44
CA MET A 417 -25.86 4.42 2.87
C MET A 417 -26.95 4.30 1.79
N SER A 418 -26.82 5.00 0.68
CA SER A 418 -27.67 4.97 -0.53
C SER A 418 -26.84 4.67 -1.75
N SER A 419 -27.42 4.03 -2.77
CA SER A 419 -26.81 3.81 -4.09
C SER A 419 -26.10 5.09 -4.59
N PRO A 420 -24.91 4.97 -5.21
CA PRO A 420 -24.23 6.14 -5.76
C PRO A 420 -25.17 6.91 -6.70
N PRO A 421 -25.03 8.25 -6.81
CA PRO A 421 -25.87 9.03 -7.68
C PRO A 421 -25.73 8.57 -9.13
N ILE A 422 -26.85 8.60 -9.86
CA ILE A 422 -26.90 8.14 -11.25
C ILE A 422 -26.41 9.28 -12.15
N LEU A 423 -25.34 9.00 -12.92
CA LEU A 423 -24.95 9.79 -14.07
C LEU A 423 -25.58 9.17 -15.32
N THR A 424 -26.48 9.89 -16.00
CA THR A 424 -27.05 9.45 -17.26
C THR A 424 -26.32 10.11 -18.41
N LEU A 425 -25.66 9.30 -19.25
CA LEU A 425 -24.95 9.74 -20.44
C LEU A 425 -25.76 9.39 -21.69
N TYR A 426 -26.25 10.41 -22.41
CA TYR A 426 -26.81 10.24 -23.73
C TYR A 426 -25.68 10.19 -24.75
N THR A 427 -25.60 9.08 -25.47
CA THR A 427 -24.48 8.71 -26.36
C THR A 427 -24.99 8.06 -27.66
N LYS A 428 -24.09 7.70 -28.57
CA LYS A 428 -24.33 6.78 -29.70
C LYS A 428 -23.04 5.99 -29.98
N HIS A 429 -23.12 4.95 -30.78
CA HIS A 429 -21.98 4.22 -31.28
C HIS A 429 -21.86 4.28 -32.82
N PRO A 430 -20.66 4.61 -33.35
CA PRO A 430 -19.45 5.13 -32.67
C PRO A 430 -19.55 6.62 -32.31
N CYS A 431 -18.91 7.03 -31.19
CA CYS A 431 -18.82 8.44 -30.79
C CYS A 431 -17.50 8.72 -30.04
N PRO A 432 -16.45 9.22 -30.72
CA PRO A 432 -15.16 9.49 -30.10
C PRO A 432 -15.22 10.48 -28.92
N LEU A 433 -16.08 11.52 -29.01
CA LEU A 433 -16.25 12.47 -27.89
C LEU A 433 -16.88 11.84 -26.68
N CYS A 434 -17.82 10.90 -26.86
CA CYS A 434 -18.43 10.16 -25.76
C CYS A 434 -17.40 9.25 -25.06
N ASP A 435 -16.50 8.64 -25.82
CA ASP A 435 -15.44 7.78 -25.27
C ASP A 435 -14.40 8.58 -24.48
N ILE A 436 -14.06 9.79 -24.93
CA ILE A 436 -13.20 10.72 -24.18
C ILE A 436 -13.86 11.07 -22.85
N LEU A 437 -15.13 11.49 -22.86
CA LEU A 437 -15.87 11.85 -21.64
C LEU A 437 -15.98 10.66 -20.68
N LYS A 438 -16.27 9.45 -21.17
CA LYS A 438 -16.30 8.22 -20.34
C LYS A 438 -14.94 7.92 -19.70
N ASN A 439 -13.86 8.10 -20.44
CA ASN A 439 -12.52 7.90 -19.91
C ASN A 439 -12.18 8.93 -18.83
N GLU A 440 -12.51 10.20 -19.02
CA GLU A 440 -12.34 11.23 -17.98
C GLU A 440 -13.17 10.93 -16.73
N LEU A 441 -14.43 10.56 -16.88
CA LEU A 441 -15.29 10.16 -15.78
C LEU A 441 -14.66 9.00 -15.00
N ARG A 442 -14.17 7.97 -15.70
CA ARG A 442 -13.54 6.81 -15.08
C ARG A 442 -12.23 7.15 -14.34
N LEU A 443 -11.40 8.02 -14.93
CA LEU A 443 -10.12 8.39 -14.34
C LEU A 443 -10.27 9.28 -13.11
N ARG A 444 -11.24 10.21 -13.13
CA ARG A 444 -11.35 11.26 -12.11
C ARG A 444 -12.43 11.02 -11.07
N PHE A 445 -13.48 10.22 -11.38
CA PHE A 445 -14.68 10.10 -10.54
C PHE A 445 -15.11 8.64 -10.29
N SER A 446 -14.25 7.66 -10.55
CA SER A 446 -14.56 6.23 -10.35
C SER A 446 -15.08 5.95 -8.94
N GLY A 447 -16.10 5.09 -8.83
CA GLY A 447 -16.70 4.72 -7.54
C GLY A 447 -17.64 5.77 -6.92
N ARG A 448 -17.76 6.97 -7.51
CA ARG A 448 -18.57 8.07 -6.99
C ARG A 448 -19.94 8.23 -7.66
N TYR A 449 -20.21 7.46 -8.71
CA TYR A 449 -21.44 7.48 -9.49
C TYR A 449 -21.75 6.10 -10.05
N GLN A 450 -23.01 5.89 -10.44
CA GLN A 450 -23.45 4.79 -11.30
C GLN A 450 -23.70 5.36 -12.69
N LEU A 451 -22.96 4.90 -13.71
CA LEU A 451 -23.16 5.36 -15.08
C LEU A 451 -24.29 4.57 -15.75
N GLN A 452 -25.31 5.30 -16.23
CA GLN A 452 -26.35 4.80 -17.09
C GLN A 452 -26.13 5.37 -18.49
N GLU A 453 -25.75 4.53 -19.44
CA GLU A 453 -25.61 4.94 -20.85
C GLU A 453 -26.94 4.76 -21.57
N VAL A 454 -27.38 5.78 -22.29
CA VAL A 454 -28.58 5.78 -23.14
C VAL A 454 -28.12 6.03 -24.57
N ASP A 455 -28.13 4.99 -25.39
CA ASP A 455 -27.87 5.14 -26.82
C ASP A 455 -29.11 5.75 -27.49
N ILE A 456 -28.94 6.99 -27.98
CA ILE A 456 -30.03 7.76 -28.60
C ILE A 456 -30.49 7.19 -29.94
N THR A 457 -29.74 6.27 -30.57
CA THR A 457 -30.07 5.64 -31.85
C THR A 457 -30.84 4.31 -31.66
N THR A 458 -30.98 3.83 -30.46
CA THR A 458 -31.73 2.61 -30.18
C THR A 458 -33.22 2.83 -30.33
N PRO A 459 -33.98 1.91 -30.98
CA PRO A 459 -35.43 1.96 -31.05
C PRO A 459 -36.09 2.18 -29.69
N GLY A 460 -37.02 3.12 -29.58
CA GLY A 460 -37.64 3.55 -28.33
C GLY A 460 -37.01 4.82 -27.73
N ASN A 461 -35.90 5.29 -28.27
CA ASN A 461 -35.20 6.52 -27.83
C ASN A 461 -35.37 7.71 -28.81
N GLU A 462 -36.37 7.67 -29.71
CA GLU A 462 -36.59 8.66 -30.78
C GLU A 462 -36.63 10.09 -30.22
N ARG A 463 -37.25 10.27 -29.05
CA ARG A 463 -37.32 11.55 -28.36
C ARG A 463 -35.91 12.10 -28.01
N TYR A 464 -35.02 11.24 -27.58
CA TYR A 464 -33.66 11.65 -27.23
C TYR A 464 -32.80 11.86 -28.45
N LEU A 465 -33.07 11.14 -29.55
CA LEU A 465 -32.44 11.37 -30.83
C LEU A 465 -32.78 12.75 -31.36
N GLU A 466 -34.04 13.21 -31.33
CA GLU A 466 -34.44 14.56 -31.72
C GLU A 466 -33.75 15.62 -30.86
N LEU A 467 -33.70 15.42 -29.54
CA LEU A 467 -33.15 16.40 -28.60
C LEU A 467 -31.63 16.51 -28.66
N TYR A 468 -30.91 15.39 -28.86
CA TYR A 468 -29.47 15.34 -28.58
C TYR A 468 -28.61 14.94 -29.79
N LYS A 469 -29.14 14.69 -30.98
CA LYS A 469 -28.38 14.18 -32.14
C LYS A 469 -27.14 15.01 -32.51
N TYR A 470 -27.13 16.30 -32.21
CA TYR A 470 -26.02 17.24 -32.47
C TYR A 470 -25.31 17.67 -31.19
N GLU A 471 -25.78 17.22 -30.01
CA GLU A 471 -25.33 17.68 -28.70
C GLU A 471 -24.54 16.63 -27.88
N ILE A 472 -24.51 15.39 -28.38
CA ILE A 472 -23.82 14.30 -27.67
C ILE A 472 -22.29 14.51 -27.60
N PRO A 473 -21.65 14.08 -26.51
CA PRO A 473 -22.20 13.51 -25.25
C PRO A 473 -22.97 14.55 -24.43
N VAL A 474 -24.11 14.12 -23.87
CA VAL A 474 -24.90 14.94 -22.93
C VAL A 474 -24.98 14.20 -21.61
N LEU A 475 -24.58 14.85 -20.52
CA LEU A 475 -24.48 14.25 -19.19
C LEU A 475 -25.45 14.90 -18.21
N PHE A 476 -26.15 14.06 -17.47
CA PHE A 476 -27.07 14.43 -16.39
C PHE A 476 -26.63 13.77 -15.06
N LEU A 477 -26.78 14.49 -13.95
CA LEU A 477 -26.66 13.95 -12.61
C LEU A 477 -28.04 13.97 -11.94
N GLU A 478 -28.56 12.79 -11.50
CA GLU A 478 -29.87 12.67 -10.84
C GLU A 478 -31.00 13.39 -11.59
N ARG A 479 -31.03 13.29 -12.92
CA ARG A 479 -31.96 13.96 -13.84
C ARG A 479 -31.74 15.48 -14.03
N GLN A 480 -30.72 16.07 -13.42
CA GLN A 480 -30.34 17.47 -13.69
C GLN A 480 -29.26 17.52 -14.76
N PHE A 481 -29.44 18.38 -15.74
CA PHE A 481 -28.43 18.61 -16.79
C PHE A 481 -27.12 19.08 -16.14
N LEU A 482 -26.01 18.50 -16.58
CA LEU A 482 -24.68 18.83 -16.07
C LEU A 482 -23.82 19.51 -17.14
N CYS A 483 -23.58 18.82 -18.26
CA CYS A 483 -22.74 19.34 -19.33
C CYS A 483 -23.01 18.61 -20.65
N LYS A 484 -22.47 19.15 -21.75
CA LYS A 484 -22.48 18.56 -23.10
C LYS A 484 -21.13 18.74 -23.80
N HIS A 485 -20.84 17.85 -24.75
CA HIS A 485 -19.61 17.78 -25.55
C HIS A 485 -18.33 17.48 -24.78
N ARG A 486 -18.11 18.13 -23.63
CA ARG A 486 -16.93 17.92 -22.76
C ARG A 486 -17.36 17.88 -21.31
N LEU A 487 -16.59 17.13 -20.50
CA LEU A 487 -16.83 17.06 -19.07
C LEU A 487 -16.41 18.37 -18.39
N ASP A 488 -17.33 18.97 -17.66
CA ASP A 488 -17.01 20.00 -16.68
C ASP A 488 -16.72 19.34 -15.35
N SER A 489 -15.43 19.06 -15.12
CA SER A 489 -14.97 18.32 -13.96
C SER A 489 -15.15 19.08 -12.64
N GLU A 490 -15.02 20.42 -12.65
CA GLU A 490 -15.19 21.24 -11.44
C GLU A 490 -16.67 21.31 -11.04
N LEU A 491 -17.55 21.48 -12.02
CA LEU A 491 -18.99 21.47 -11.81
C LEU A 491 -19.45 20.09 -11.31
N LEU A 492 -18.96 18.99 -11.91
CA LEU A 492 -19.31 17.65 -11.48
C LEU A 492 -18.84 17.39 -10.05
N GLU A 493 -17.61 17.79 -9.69
CA GLU A 493 -17.07 17.65 -8.34
C GLU A 493 -17.99 18.33 -7.31
N ARG A 494 -18.30 19.60 -7.55
CA ARG A 494 -19.18 20.38 -6.68
C ARG A 494 -20.57 19.76 -6.56
N LYS A 495 -21.17 19.34 -7.68
CA LYS A 495 -22.52 18.74 -7.70
C LYS A 495 -22.57 17.38 -7.01
N LEU A 496 -21.56 16.54 -7.16
CA LEU A 496 -21.44 15.29 -6.41
C LEU A 496 -21.36 15.56 -4.91
N GLN A 497 -20.57 16.55 -4.49
CA GLN A 497 -20.49 16.93 -3.06
C GLN A 497 -21.86 17.42 -2.53
N GLU A 498 -22.59 18.24 -3.28
CA GLU A 498 -23.94 18.69 -2.92
C GLU A 498 -24.91 17.50 -2.77
N VAL A 499 -24.92 16.54 -3.71
CA VAL A 499 -25.78 15.35 -3.63
C VAL A 499 -25.43 14.50 -2.42
N PHE A 500 -24.15 14.27 -2.13
CA PHE A 500 -23.72 13.51 -0.96
C PHE A 500 -24.04 14.21 0.36
N GLN A 501 -23.95 15.54 0.42
CA GLN A 501 -24.34 16.30 1.62
C GLN A 501 -25.86 16.27 1.86
N ASN A 502 -26.66 16.40 0.81
CA ASN A 502 -28.12 16.37 0.90
C ASN A 502 -28.66 14.97 1.28
N ARG A 503 -27.95 13.89 0.92
CA ARG A 503 -28.32 12.52 1.28
C ARG A 503 -27.90 12.14 2.72
N LYS A 504 -27.09 12.97 3.39
CA LYS A 504 -26.72 12.84 4.81
C LYS A 504 -27.72 13.50 5.77
N ARG A 505 -28.60 14.34 5.26
CA ARG A 505 -29.72 14.95 5.98
C ARG A 505 -30.98 14.08 5.84
#